data_77721b9f86512f345ceeed0f18162435
#
_entry.id   77721b9f86512f345ceeed0f18162435
#
_cell.length_a   1.000
_cell.length_b   1.000
_cell.length_c   1.000
_cell.angle_alpha   90.00
_cell.angle_beta   90.00
_cell.angle_gamma   90.00
#
_symmetry.space_group_name_H-M   'P 1'
#
loop_
_entity.id
_entity.type
_entity.pdbx_description
1 polymer ?
#
loop_
_entity_poly.entity_id
_entity_poly.type
_entity_poly.pdbx_seq_one_letter_code
_entity_poly.pdbx_strand_id
1 'polypeptide(L)'
;MRSWLPDEIGGILWFGIDDAAQTVYYPFYSGHNIVPHEMAAGNGDLHNFSWTSAFWIHNWVSNMVYTRYSDMSEDMKKVQSKLESTFASQQPQIEEKALALHKQSSEEAVKYLNAYTNTLVEEGMAEWKKLGEYLMVKYVDGVIKPEVNGEFKKNQYGQPANPIRPGYSNEYYQKIIDQTGDKYKVIPVE
;
A
#
# COMPACT_ATOMS: atom_id res chain seq x y z
N MET A 1 13.59 4.39 21.27
CA MET A 1 15.08 4.37 21.15
C MET A 1 15.65 3.21 21.97
N ARG A 2 16.66 2.53 21.45
CA ARG A 2 17.34 1.40 22.09
C ARG A 2 18.69 1.88 22.61
N SER A 3 18.74 2.25 23.89
CA SER A 3 19.89 2.94 24.54
C SER A 3 21.19 2.11 24.60
N TRP A 4 21.14 0.83 24.25
CA TRP A 4 22.31 -0.05 24.15
C TRP A 4 22.98 -0.08 22.79
N LEU A 5 22.40 0.61 21.80
CA LEU A 5 22.95 0.77 20.47
C LEU A 5 23.54 2.16 20.30
N PRO A 6 24.50 2.34 19.37
CA PRO A 6 24.94 3.68 18.96
C PRO A 6 23.77 4.56 18.52
N ASP A 7 23.88 5.85 18.75
CA ASP A 7 22.78 6.80 18.48
C ASP A 7 22.27 6.73 17.05
N GLU A 8 23.13 6.55 16.07
CA GLU A 8 22.80 6.49 14.64
C GLU A 8 21.99 5.25 14.26
N ILE A 9 22.07 4.19 15.07
CA ILE A 9 21.40 2.90 14.84
C ILE A 9 20.24 2.68 15.82
N GLY A 10 20.34 3.22 17.03
CA GLY A 10 19.44 2.95 18.16
C GLY A 10 18.03 3.50 18.02
N GLY A 11 17.85 4.55 17.22
CA GLY A 11 16.55 5.14 16.92
C GLY A 11 16.04 4.75 15.55
N ILE A 12 14.76 4.40 15.45
CA ILE A 12 14.07 4.19 14.17
C ILE A 12 12.76 4.97 14.20
N LEU A 13 12.54 5.78 13.17
CA LEU A 13 11.26 6.37 12.85
C LEU A 13 10.63 5.52 11.74
N TRP A 14 9.51 4.88 12.00
CA TRP A 14 8.68 4.27 10.98
C TRP A 14 7.82 5.37 10.36
N PHE A 15 8.17 5.76 9.15
CA PHE A 15 7.56 6.90 8.46
C PHE A 15 6.63 6.43 7.35
N GLY A 16 5.36 6.79 7.46
CA GLY A 16 4.33 6.59 6.42
C GLY A 16 4.05 7.89 5.66
N ILE A 17 3.44 7.76 4.50
CA ILE A 17 3.17 8.86 3.58
C ILE A 17 1.67 8.92 3.32
N ASP A 18 1.07 10.11 3.35
CA ASP A 18 -0.35 10.39 3.11
C ASP A 18 -1.25 9.75 4.18
N ASP A 19 -2.14 8.84 3.82
CA ASP A 19 -3.11 8.22 4.73
C ASP A 19 -2.47 7.20 5.67
N ALA A 20 -2.53 7.44 6.97
CA ALA A 20 -1.88 6.60 7.99
C ALA A 20 -2.36 5.13 8.00
N ALA A 21 -3.58 4.83 7.53
CA ALA A 21 -4.11 3.48 7.48
C ALA A 21 -3.82 2.77 6.15
N GLN A 22 -3.49 3.53 5.11
CA GLN A 22 -3.35 3.06 3.73
C GLN A 22 -2.00 3.45 3.13
N THR A 23 -0.94 3.31 3.93
CA THR A 23 0.45 3.59 3.54
C THR A 23 1.35 2.42 3.90
N VAL A 24 2.58 2.46 3.45
CA VAL A 24 3.67 1.58 3.91
C VAL A 24 4.56 2.39 4.85
N TYR A 25 4.90 1.82 5.98
CA TYR A 25 5.81 2.43 6.94
C TYR A 25 7.25 2.00 6.66
N TYR A 26 8.11 2.96 6.34
CA TYR A 26 9.52 2.76 6.03
C TYR A 26 10.40 3.07 7.26
N PRO A 27 11.43 2.26 7.53
CA PRO A 27 12.33 2.50 8.66
C PRO A 27 13.38 3.57 8.33
N PHE A 28 13.32 4.70 9.01
CA PHE A 28 14.35 5.74 8.97
C PHE A 28 15.16 5.68 10.26
N TYR A 29 16.41 5.33 10.16
CA TYR A 29 17.32 5.33 11.31
C TYR A 29 17.69 6.75 11.74
N SER A 30 17.99 6.95 13.02
CA SER A 30 18.30 8.28 13.58
C SER A 30 19.53 8.95 12.95
N GLY A 31 20.47 8.17 12.41
CA GLY A 31 21.58 8.67 11.62
C GLY A 31 21.26 8.99 10.16
N HIS A 32 20.03 8.79 9.73
CA HIS A 32 19.63 9.01 8.34
C HIS A 32 19.73 10.49 7.96
N ASN A 33 20.46 10.81 6.89
CA ASN A 33 20.75 12.18 6.45
C ASN A 33 20.64 12.39 4.92
N ILE A 34 20.11 11.40 4.19
CA ILE A 34 19.88 11.47 2.75
C ILE A 34 18.38 11.20 2.49
N VAL A 35 17.66 12.21 2.02
CA VAL A 35 16.24 12.05 1.68
C VAL A 35 16.11 11.21 0.40
N PRO A 36 15.32 10.11 0.40
CA PRO A 36 15.02 9.36 -0.83
C PRO A 36 14.43 10.27 -1.91
N HIS A 37 14.80 10.04 -3.16
CA HIS A 37 14.32 10.87 -4.28
C HIS A 37 12.80 10.96 -4.34
N GLU A 38 12.11 9.87 -4.06
CA GLU A 38 10.66 9.75 -4.07
C GLU A 38 9.96 10.65 -3.04
N MET A 39 10.67 10.98 -1.96
CA MET A 39 10.19 11.84 -0.87
C MET A 39 10.78 13.25 -0.92
N ALA A 40 11.68 13.52 -1.87
CA ALA A 40 12.36 14.79 -1.95
C ALA A 40 11.43 15.92 -2.41
N ALA A 41 11.67 17.12 -1.87
CA ALA A 41 11.01 18.34 -2.34
C ALA A 41 11.30 18.59 -3.82
N GLY A 42 10.30 19.06 -4.55
CA GLY A 42 10.40 19.30 -6.00
C GLY A 42 10.05 18.11 -6.88
N ASN A 43 9.78 16.95 -6.30
CA ASN A 43 9.26 15.78 -7.02
C ASN A 43 7.72 15.77 -7.00
N GLY A 44 7.11 16.67 -7.77
CA GLY A 44 5.69 16.97 -7.70
C GLY A 44 5.35 17.93 -6.54
N ASP A 45 4.16 18.51 -6.60
CA ASP A 45 3.59 19.38 -5.57
C ASP A 45 2.05 19.29 -5.61
N LEU A 46 1.34 20.14 -4.87
CA LEU A 46 -0.14 20.12 -4.82
C LEU A 46 -0.83 20.40 -6.17
N HIS A 47 -0.13 20.94 -7.14
CA HIS A 47 -0.66 21.28 -8.46
C HIS A 47 -0.02 20.45 -9.59
N ASN A 48 1.09 19.76 -9.31
CA ASN A 48 1.87 19.01 -10.29
C ASN A 48 2.01 17.55 -9.88
N PHE A 49 1.30 16.67 -10.57
CA PHE A 49 1.39 15.23 -10.38
C PHE A 49 2.75 14.68 -10.82
N SER A 50 3.28 13.70 -10.08
CA SER A 50 4.49 12.96 -10.46
C SER A 50 4.36 11.47 -10.13
N TRP A 51 4.64 10.62 -11.12
CA TRP A 51 4.69 9.17 -10.95
C TRP A 51 5.88 8.65 -10.15
N THR A 52 6.82 9.51 -9.81
CA THR A 52 7.98 9.20 -8.96
C THR A 52 7.84 9.79 -7.56
N SER A 53 6.79 10.58 -7.29
CA SER A 53 6.53 11.13 -5.97
C SER A 53 5.82 10.13 -5.06
N ALA A 54 6.39 9.88 -3.89
CA ALA A 54 5.80 9.02 -2.88
C ALA A 54 4.43 9.53 -2.43
N PHE A 55 4.27 10.83 -2.23
CA PHE A 55 2.97 11.43 -1.91
C PHE A 55 1.93 11.10 -2.97
N TRP A 56 2.21 11.34 -4.26
CA TRP A 56 1.22 11.13 -5.30
C TRP A 56 0.83 9.67 -5.52
N ILE A 57 1.79 8.75 -5.40
CA ILE A 57 1.51 7.32 -5.55
C ILE A 57 0.68 6.80 -4.37
N HIS A 58 1.01 7.17 -3.13
CA HIS A 58 0.22 6.76 -1.96
C HIS A 58 -1.18 7.39 -1.99
N ASN A 59 -1.28 8.68 -2.28
CA ASN A 59 -2.56 9.39 -2.41
C ASN A 59 -3.44 8.82 -3.52
N TRP A 60 -2.88 8.46 -4.67
CA TRP A 60 -3.62 7.81 -5.75
C TRP A 60 -4.22 6.47 -5.30
N VAL A 61 -3.43 5.61 -4.65
CA VAL A 61 -3.91 4.31 -4.17
C VAL A 61 -4.96 4.47 -3.07
N SER A 62 -4.74 5.33 -2.08
CA SER A 62 -5.69 5.55 -0.98
C SER A 62 -7.02 6.12 -1.49
N ASN A 63 -6.99 7.07 -2.42
CA ASN A 63 -8.20 7.60 -3.04
C ASN A 63 -8.98 6.53 -3.82
N MET A 64 -8.31 5.61 -4.51
CA MET A 64 -9.00 4.47 -5.14
C MET A 64 -9.64 3.56 -4.09
N VAL A 65 -8.90 3.19 -3.05
CA VAL A 65 -9.41 2.31 -1.98
C VAL A 65 -10.64 2.91 -1.31
N TYR A 66 -10.68 4.22 -1.08
CA TYR A 66 -11.86 4.90 -0.52
C TYR A 66 -13.12 4.79 -1.38
N THR A 67 -12.98 4.70 -2.70
CA THR A 67 -14.17 4.55 -3.58
C THR A 67 -14.91 3.23 -3.33
N ARG A 68 -14.21 2.22 -2.80
CA ARG A 68 -14.75 0.88 -2.57
C ARG A 68 -14.01 0.16 -1.45
N TYR A 69 -14.05 0.76 -0.28
CA TYR A 69 -13.22 0.39 0.86
C TYR A 69 -13.36 -1.09 1.28
N SER A 70 -14.58 -1.61 1.35
CA SER A 70 -14.84 -2.99 1.77
C SER A 70 -14.14 -4.05 0.91
N ASP A 71 -13.96 -3.78 -0.37
CA ASP A 71 -13.34 -4.72 -1.30
C ASP A 71 -11.85 -4.44 -1.48
N MET A 72 -11.49 -3.17 -1.76
CA MET A 72 -10.12 -2.80 -2.12
C MET A 72 -9.17 -2.77 -0.92
N SER A 73 -9.67 -2.48 0.30
CA SER A 73 -8.82 -2.45 1.50
C SER A 73 -8.20 -3.82 1.81
N GLU A 74 -8.88 -4.92 1.51
CA GLU A 74 -8.34 -6.27 1.71
C GLU A 74 -7.14 -6.55 0.80
N ASP A 75 -7.21 -6.15 -0.47
CA ASP A 75 -6.10 -6.33 -1.39
C ASP A 75 -4.94 -5.38 -1.06
N MET A 76 -5.23 -4.14 -0.68
CA MET A 76 -4.23 -3.18 -0.22
C MET A 76 -3.48 -3.69 1.01
N LYS A 77 -4.19 -4.16 2.04
CA LYS A 77 -3.60 -4.70 3.28
C LYS A 77 -2.68 -5.89 3.05
N LYS A 78 -2.96 -6.74 2.06
CA LYS A 78 -2.07 -7.86 1.70
C LYS A 78 -0.69 -7.35 1.26
N VAL A 79 -0.66 -6.33 0.41
CA VAL A 79 0.61 -5.74 -0.07
C VAL A 79 1.31 -4.97 1.06
N GLN A 80 0.57 -4.14 1.81
CA GLN A 80 1.08 -3.44 2.98
C GLN A 80 1.75 -4.39 3.97
N SER A 81 1.01 -5.40 4.44
CA SER A 81 1.52 -6.36 5.42
C SER A 81 2.72 -7.16 4.91
N LYS A 82 2.75 -7.51 3.61
CA LYS A 82 3.89 -8.19 3.01
C LYS A 82 5.15 -7.32 3.06
N LEU A 83 5.05 -6.06 2.66
CA LEU A 83 6.18 -5.13 2.66
C LEU A 83 6.69 -4.88 4.08
N GLU A 84 5.82 -4.50 5.00
CA GLU A 84 6.18 -4.19 6.37
C GLU A 84 6.75 -5.41 7.12
N SER A 85 6.18 -6.60 6.91
CA SER A 85 6.72 -7.84 7.47
C SER A 85 8.13 -8.15 6.92
N THR A 86 8.36 -7.89 5.64
CA THR A 86 9.66 -8.05 5.00
C THR A 86 10.68 -7.10 5.64
N PHE A 87 10.33 -5.82 5.78
CA PHE A 87 11.20 -4.82 6.41
C PHE A 87 11.53 -5.18 7.85
N ALA A 88 10.52 -5.56 8.64
CA ALA A 88 10.72 -5.97 10.02
C ALA A 88 11.60 -7.23 10.14
N SER A 89 11.46 -8.19 9.25
CA SER A 89 12.25 -9.43 9.27
C SER A 89 13.71 -9.21 8.90
N GLN A 90 14.01 -8.23 8.06
CA GLN A 90 15.38 -7.88 7.66
C GLN A 90 16.11 -7.06 8.74
N GLN A 91 15.39 -6.33 9.57
CA GLN A 91 15.95 -5.39 10.54
C GLN A 91 17.09 -5.95 11.39
N PRO A 92 17.01 -7.17 12.00
CA PRO A 92 18.09 -7.68 12.84
C PRO A 92 19.42 -7.84 12.09
N GLN A 93 19.40 -8.34 10.86
CA GLN A 93 20.58 -8.52 10.04
C GLN A 93 21.19 -7.18 9.59
N ILE A 94 20.34 -6.23 9.24
CA ILE A 94 20.75 -4.88 8.85
C ILE A 94 21.46 -4.20 10.01
N GLU A 95 20.89 -4.28 11.22
CA GLU A 95 21.48 -3.68 12.41
C GLU A 95 22.78 -4.37 12.85
N GLU A 96 22.88 -5.67 12.75
CA GLU A 96 24.12 -6.42 13.01
C GLU A 96 25.24 -5.93 12.11
N LYS A 97 24.96 -5.79 10.81
CA LYS A 97 25.93 -5.28 9.83
C LYS A 97 26.27 -3.82 10.07
N ALA A 98 25.29 -2.98 10.38
CA ALA A 98 25.51 -1.57 10.71
C ALA A 98 26.40 -1.44 11.97
N LEU A 99 26.20 -2.26 13.00
CA LEU A 99 27.04 -2.30 14.19
C LEU A 99 28.48 -2.71 13.87
N ALA A 100 28.67 -3.70 13.00
CA ALA A 100 30.01 -4.11 12.57
C ALA A 100 30.74 -2.99 11.83
N LEU A 101 30.05 -2.25 10.97
CA LEU A 101 30.59 -1.08 10.28
C LEU A 101 30.86 0.07 11.25
N HIS A 102 29.98 0.32 12.21
CA HIS A 102 30.13 1.39 13.18
C HIS A 102 31.38 1.26 14.03
N LYS A 103 31.81 0.02 14.35
CA LYS A 103 33.09 -0.24 15.04
C LYS A 103 34.31 0.24 14.27
N GLN A 104 34.20 0.39 12.96
CA GLN A 104 35.27 0.88 12.07
C GLN A 104 35.09 2.36 11.78
N SER A 105 33.87 2.77 11.44
CA SER A 105 33.49 4.15 11.15
C SER A 105 31.97 4.32 11.32
N SER A 106 31.58 5.31 12.12
CA SER A 106 30.17 5.75 12.24
C SER A 106 29.61 6.19 10.88
N GLU A 107 30.41 6.88 10.07
CA GLU A 107 30.03 7.35 8.74
C GLU A 107 29.69 6.19 7.79
N GLU A 108 30.48 5.12 7.79
CA GLU A 108 30.18 3.92 6.96
C GLU A 108 28.90 3.22 7.41
N ALA A 109 28.61 3.17 8.72
CA ALA A 109 27.35 2.64 9.20
C ALA A 109 26.15 3.50 8.75
N VAL A 110 26.26 4.82 8.87
CA VAL A 110 25.22 5.76 8.41
C VAL A 110 24.99 5.64 6.89
N LYS A 111 26.05 5.58 6.11
CA LYS A 111 25.97 5.39 4.65
C LYS A 111 25.26 4.08 4.28
N TYR A 112 25.58 3.01 4.98
CA TYR A 112 24.92 1.71 4.79
C TYR A 112 23.44 1.76 5.13
N LEU A 113 23.05 2.38 6.25
CA LEU A 113 21.65 2.52 6.67
C LEU A 113 20.87 3.44 5.72
N ASN A 114 21.45 4.52 5.24
CA ASN A 114 20.85 5.38 4.22
C ASN A 114 20.57 4.58 2.93
N ALA A 115 21.55 3.82 2.44
CA ALA A 115 21.36 3.00 1.24
C ALA A 115 20.26 1.95 1.43
N TYR A 116 20.20 1.30 2.59
CA TYR A 116 19.14 0.35 2.91
C TYR A 116 17.75 1.02 2.89
N THR A 117 17.57 2.10 3.63
CA THR A 117 16.26 2.81 3.66
C THR A 117 15.84 3.28 2.27
N ASN A 118 16.77 3.86 1.50
CA ASN A 118 16.47 4.33 0.15
C ASN A 118 16.03 3.18 -0.77
N THR A 119 16.71 2.02 -0.70
CA THR A 119 16.27 0.82 -1.44
C THR A 119 14.88 0.37 -1.04
N LEU A 120 14.55 0.36 0.26
CA LEU A 120 13.20 -0.02 0.71
C LEU A 120 12.13 0.95 0.20
N VAL A 121 12.41 2.25 0.17
CA VAL A 121 11.48 3.26 -0.37
C VAL A 121 11.26 3.02 -1.87
N GLU A 122 12.33 2.82 -2.65
CA GLU A 122 12.25 2.54 -4.08
C GLU A 122 11.45 1.26 -4.37
N GLU A 123 11.76 0.16 -3.70
CA GLU A 123 11.05 -1.12 -3.83
C GLU A 123 9.57 -1.00 -3.40
N GLY A 124 9.31 -0.37 -2.25
CA GLY A 124 7.96 -0.16 -1.75
C GLY A 124 7.12 0.70 -2.68
N MET A 125 7.69 1.76 -3.23
CA MET A 125 7.04 2.62 -4.23
C MET A 125 6.69 1.84 -5.51
N ALA A 126 7.60 0.99 -5.99
CA ALA A 126 7.34 0.17 -7.16
C ALA A 126 6.19 -0.82 -6.92
N GLU A 127 6.16 -1.49 -5.77
CA GLU A 127 5.07 -2.42 -5.40
C GLU A 127 3.75 -1.68 -5.16
N TRP A 128 3.79 -0.49 -4.55
CA TRP A 128 2.59 0.33 -4.32
C TRP A 128 1.97 0.85 -5.62
N LYS A 129 2.82 1.20 -6.59
CA LYS A 129 2.36 1.56 -7.93
C LYS A 129 1.70 0.38 -8.64
N LYS A 130 2.31 -0.81 -8.59
CA LYS A 130 1.70 -2.05 -9.13
C LYS A 130 0.36 -2.37 -8.46
N LEU A 131 0.26 -2.13 -7.13
CA LEU A 131 -1.01 -2.27 -6.42
C LEU A 131 -2.09 -1.34 -7.01
N GLY A 132 -1.77 -0.08 -7.24
CA GLY A 132 -2.71 0.86 -7.85
C GLY A 132 -3.17 0.42 -9.23
N GLU A 133 -2.25 -0.03 -10.08
CA GLU A 133 -2.56 -0.60 -11.40
C GLU A 133 -3.45 -1.85 -11.30
N TYR A 134 -3.14 -2.74 -10.36
CA TYR A 134 -3.95 -3.92 -10.07
C TYR A 134 -5.37 -3.58 -9.58
N LEU A 135 -5.51 -2.65 -8.64
CA LEU A 135 -6.81 -2.20 -8.14
C LEU A 135 -7.65 -1.58 -9.26
N MET A 136 -7.02 -0.78 -10.12
CA MET A 136 -7.67 -0.21 -11.29
C MET A 136 -8.20 -1.33 -12.21
N VAL A 137 -7.37 -2.32 -12.54
CA VAL A 137 -7.79 -3.43 -13.39
C VAL A 137 -8.91 -4.25 -12.76
N LYS A 138 -8.81 -4.58 -11.46
CA LYS A 138 -9.74 -5.47 -10.78
C LYS A 138 -11.13 -4.85 -10.57
N TYR A 139 -11.18 -3.54 -10.29
CA TYR A 139 -12.39 -2.89 -9.77
C TYR A 139 -12.96 -1.78 -10.66
N VAL A 140 -12.34 -1.48 -11.79
CA VAL A 140 -12.85 -0.45 -12.72
C VAL A 140 -14.29 -0.76 -13.17
N ASP A 141 -15.06 0.28 -13.43
CA ASP A 141 -16.47 0.21 -13.86
C ASP A 141 -17.44 -0.39 -12.82
N GLY A 142 -17.04 -0.36 -11.52
CA GLY A 142 -17.90 -0.84 -10.43
C GLY A 142 -18.09 -2.36 -10.40
N VAL A 143 -17.28 -3.12 -11.12
CA VAL A 143 -17.30 -4.58 -11.12
C VAL A 143 -16.17 -5.16 -10.27
N ILE A 144 -16.17 -6.47 -10.03
CA ILE A 144 -15.03 -7.22 -9.49
C ILE A 144 -14.62 -8.26 -10.54
N LYS A 145 -13.40 -8.18 -11.02
CA LYS A 145 -12.84 -9.25 -11.86
C LYS A 145 -12.40 -10.40 -10.95
N PRO A 146 -12.99 -11.61 -11.12
CA PRO A 146 -12.72 -12.73 -10.25
C PRO A 146 -11.30 -13.27 -10.45
N GLU A 147 -10.72 -13.81 -9.38
CA GLU A 147 -9.41 -14.44 -9.38
C GLU A 147 -9.49 -15.89 -8.90
N VAL A 148 -8.54 -16.70 -9.35
CA VAL A 148 -8.29 -18.06 -8.89
C VAL A 148 -6.78 -18.22 -8.71
N ASN A 149 -6.35 -18.60 -7.52
CA ASN A 149 -4.93 -18.78 -7.18
C ASN A 149 -4.06 -17.55 -7.45
N GLY A 150 -4.60 -16.34 -7.25
CA GLY A 150 -3.87 -15.08 -7.42
C GLY A 150 -3.79 -14.57 -8.87
N GLU A 151 -4.45 -15.24 -9.81
CA GLU A 151 -4.53 -14.81 -11.21
C GLU A 151 -5.98 -14.49 -11.61
N PHE A 152 -6.17 -13.51 -12.50
CA PHE A 152 -7.48 -13.23 -13.04
C PHE A 152 -8.05 -14.44 -13.77
N LYS A 153 -9.28 -14.81 -13.38
CA LYS A 153 -9.97 -15.99 -13.92
C LYS A 153 -10.19 -15.86 -15.43
N LYS A 154 -9.95 -16.96 -16.15
CA LYS A 154 -10.23 -17.11 -17.56
C LYS A 154 -11.40 -18.09 -17.77
N ASN A 155 -12.14 -17.90 -18.86
CA ASN A 155 -13.17 -18.82 -19.30
C ASN A 155 -12.54 -20.03 -20.03
N GLN A 156 -13.37 -20.97 -20.49
CA GLN A 156 -12.92 -22.18 -21.20
C GLN A 156 -12.16 -21.92 -22.51
N TYR A 157 -12.21 -20.70 -23.04
CA TYR A 157 -11.51 -20.29 -24.28
C TYR A 157 -10.22 -19.49 -23.97
N GLY A 158 -9.79 -19.40 -22.70
CA GLY A 158 -8.62 -18.64 -22.30
C GLY A 158 -8.82 -17.11 -22.26
N GLN A 159 -10.04 -16.61 -22.46
CA GLN A 159 -10.38 -15.19 -22.38
C GLN A 159 -10.73 -14.80 -20.93
N PRO A 160 -10.67 -13.51 -20.57
CA PRO A 160 -11.12 -13.06 -19.26
C PRO A 160 -12.54 -13.54 -18.94
N ALA A 161 -12.75 -14.06 -17.73
CA ALA A 161 -14.07 -14.44 -17.26
C ALA A 161 -14.95 -13.19 -17.09
N ASN A 162 -16.27 -13.39 -17.14
CA ASN A 162 -17.21 -12.31 -16.90
C ASN A 162 -17.00 -11.73 -15.49
N PRO A 163 -16.96 -10.40 -15.35
CA PRO A 163 -16.81 -9.76 -14.05
C PRO A 163 -18.09 -9.95 -13.22
N ILE A 164 -17.90 -9.95 -11.91
CA ILE A 164 -18.99 -9.93 -10.94
C ILE A 164 -19.47 -8.49 -10.80
N ARG A 165 -20.78 -8.29 -10.82
CA ARG A 165 -21.44 -7.01 -10.51
C ARG A 165 -22.04 -7.10 -9.12
N PRO A 166 -21.32 -6.67 -8.07
CA PRO A 166 -21.86 -6.72 -6.72
C PRO A 166 -23.00 -5.72 -6.58
N GLY A 167 -24.08 -6.16 -5.98
CA GLY A 167 -25.14 -5.29 -5.48
C GLY A 167 -24.87 -4.89 -4.04
N TYR A 168 -25.86 -4.32 -3.41
CA TYR A 168 -25.86 -4.14 -1.95
C TYR A 168 -26.08 -5.48 -1.24
N SER A 169 -25.74 -5.55 0.06
CA SER A 169 -26.00 -6.75 0.87
C SER A 169 -27.51 -7.01 1.00
N ASN A 170 -27.87 -8.28 1.25
CA ASN A 170 -29.27 -8.64 1.48
C ASN A 170 -29.88 -7.89 2.68
N GLU A 171 -29.08 -7.64 3.72
CA GLU A 171 -29.51 -6.85 4.88
C GLU A 171 -29.84 -5.40 4.48
N TYR A 172 -29.08 -4.81 3.58
CA TYR A 172 -29.37 -3.47 3.08
C TYR A 172 -30.65 -3.44 2.24
N TYR A 173 -30.86 -4.42 1.37
CA TYR A 173 -32.11 -4.55 0.61
C TYR A 173 -33.30 -4.77 1.55
N GLN A 174 -33.16 -5.62 2.57
CA GLN A 174 -34.22 -5.83 3.56
C GLN A 174 -34.54 -4.53 4.30
N LYS A 175 -33.53 -3.76 4.70
CA LYS A 175 -33.72 -2.47 5.34
C LYS A 175 -34.49 -1.48 4.45
N ILE A 176 -34.22 -1.45 3.14
CA ILE A 176 -35.00 -0.64 2.20
C ILE A 176 -36.47 -1.09 2.17
N ILE A 177 -36.71 -2.40 2.08
CA ILE A 177 -38.08 -2.95 2.07
C ILE A 177 -38.82 -2.58 3.36
N ASP A 178 -38.19 -2.76 4.50
CA ASP A 178 -38.78 -2.44 5.81
C ASP A 178 -39.15 -0.96 5.96
N GLN A 179 -38.31 -0.08 5.40
CA GLN A 179 -38.51 1.38 5.46
C GLN A 179 -39.51 1.90 4.43
N THR A 180 -39.63 1.26 3.27
CA THR A 180 -40.42 1.74 2.13
C THR A 180 -41.68 0.95 1.88
N GLY A 181 -41.84 -0.20 2.48
CA GLY A 181 -42.98 -1.13 2.27
C GLY A 181 -43.08 -1.52 0.79
N ASP A 182 -44.27 -1.47 0.24
CA ASP A 182 -44.57 -1.89 -1.13
C ASP A 182 -44.20 -0.85 -2.22
N LYS A 183 -43.60 0.30 -1.84
CA LYS A 183 -43.31 1.41 -2.76
C LYS A 183 -42.51 0.99 -4.01
N TYR A 184 -41.61 0.02 -3.88
CA TYR A 184 -40.76 -0.48 -4.97
C TYR A 184 -41.05 -1.92 -5.37
N LYS A 185 -42.20 -2.45 -4.93
CA LYS A 185 -42.62 -3.80 -5.29
C LYS A 185 -42.96 -3.87 -6.78
N VAL A 186 -42.32 -4.79 -7.48
CA VAL A 186 -42.66 -5.06 -8.88
C VAL A 186 -43.95 -5.85 -8.94
N ILE A 187 -44.96 -5.27 -9.58
CA ILE A 187 -46.25 -5.97 -9.80
C ILE A 187 -46.01 -6.96 -10.95
N PRO A 188 -46.31 -8.27 -10.77
CA PRO A 188 -46.20 -9.21 -11.88
C PRO A 188 -47.10 -8.76 -13.02
N VAL A 189 -46.54 -8.78 -14.24
CA VAL A 189 -47.35 -8.57 -15.48
C VAL A 189 -48.01 -9.90 -15.77
N GLU A 190 -49.36 -9.91 -15.78
CA GLU A 190 -50.17 -11.07 -16.17
C GLU A 190 -50.01 -11.37 -17.67
#